data_63cfba6c0c0e06c04500bf6d5124f6b4
#
_entry.id   63cfba6c0c0e06c04500bf6d5124f6b4
#
_cell.length_a   1.000
_cell.length_b   1.000
_cell.length_c   1.000
_cell.angle_alpha   90.00
_cell.angle_beta   90.00
_cell.angle_gamma   90.00
#
_symmetry.space_group_name_H-M   'P 1'
#
loop_
_entity.id
_entity.type
_entity.pdbx_description
1 polymer ?
#
loop_
_entity_poly.entity_id
_entity_poly.type
_entity_poly.pdbx_seq_one_letter_code
_entity_poly.pdbx_strand_id
1 'polypeptide(L)'
;MRYLIAVPVFNEEHYVLRVLDAVRRYGGDILVIDDGSTDSTPELLRRRSDVAVVTHRENRGYGQSVIDALRYGAAHDYHWVITMDCDEQHEPAQIPDFLKRMRQAAADVISGSRYLRSFTGDDPAPPERRRINHTINLILAQVLGLELTDSFCGFKAHRVAAMQRLELDEPGYAFPLQFWTQCVRAGLRIIEIPVRRIYRDRNRQFGGTLDDPAARLQHYLEVFVRELRRDAVAPARETRVGLCCGMQTR
;
A
#
# COMPACT_ATOMS: atom_id res chain seq x y z
N MET A 1 18.59 5.82 -10.03
CA MET A 1 17.62 5.50 -8.95
C MET A 1 17.13 4.09 -9.20
N ARG A 2 17.49 3.17 -8.33
CA ARG A 2 17.10 1.76 -8.39
C ARG A 2 15.77 1.57 -7.63
N TYR A 3 14.79 0.88 -8.21
CA TYR A 3 13.48 0.67 -7.58
C TYR A 3 13.02 -0.77 -7.80
N LEU A 4 12.22 -1.23 -6.85
CA LEU A 4 11.61 -2.55 -6.82
C LEU A 4 10.09 -2.39 -6.90
N ILE A 5 9.42 -3.21 -7.70
CA ILE A 5 7.97 -3.33 -7.67
C ILE A 5 7.65 -4.59 -6.88
N ALA A 6 6.98 -4.44 -5.75
CA ALA A 6 6.64 -5.53 -4.85
C ALA A 6 5.14 -5.85 -4.95
N VAL A 7 4.84 -7.10 -5.20
CA VAL A 7 3.48 -7.62 -5.40
C VAL A 7 3.20 -8.67 -4.32
N PRO A 8 2.48 -8.32 -3.24
CA PRO A 8 1.94 -9.30 -2.30
C PRO A 8 0.91 -10.19 -2.98
N VAL A 9 0.98 -11.48 -2.75
CA VAL A 9 0.14 -12.50 -3.40
C VAL A 9 -0.33 -13.52 -2.37
N PHE A 10 -1.62 -13.83 -2.38
CA PHE A 10 -2.19 -14.94 -1.63
C PHE A 10 -3.39 -15.52 -2.39
N ASN A 11 -3.23 -16.74 -2.93
CA ASN A 11 -4.26 -17.42 -3.73
C ASN A 11 -4.75 -16.59 -4.93
N GLU A 12 -3.81 -16.21 -5.80
CA GLU A 12 -4.07 -15.37 -6.96
C GLU A 12 -3.81 -16.10 -8.29
N GLU A 13 -4.05 -17.42 -8.36
CA GLU A 13 -3.80 -18.24 -9.55
C GLU A 13 -4.44 -17.69 -10.84
N HIS A 14 -5.58 -17.00 -10.72
CA HIS A 14 -6.29 -16.42 -11.85
C HIS A 14 -5.71 -15.10 -12.36
N TYR A 15 -4.94 -14.38 -11.53
CA TYR A 15 -4.50 -13.01 -11.82
C TYR A 15 -2.98 -12.87 -11.93
N VAL A 16 -2.21 -13.66 -11.17
CA VAL A 16 -0.79 -13.44 -10.94
C VAL A 16 0.02 -13.31 -12.23
N LEU A 17 -0.15 -14.19 -13.20
CA LEU A 17 0.61 -14.11 -14.45
C LEU A 17 0.30 -12.85 -15.25
N ARG A 18 -1.00 -12.51 -15.38
CA ARG A 18 -1.43 -11.31 -16.13
C ARG A 18 -0.94 -10.02 -15.48
N VAL A 19 -1.00 -9.95 -14.15
CA VAL A 19 -0.51 -8.78 -13.40
C VAL A 19 0.99 -8.64 -13.57
N LEU A 20 1.76 -9.71 -13.41
CA LEU A 20 3.21 -9.68 -13.57
C LEU A 20 3.63 -9.30 -15.01
N ASP A 21 2.94 -9.81 -16.03
CA ASP A 21 3.18 -9.44 -17.42
C ASP A 21 2.86 -7.97 -17.70
N ALA A 22 1.79 -7.45 -17.07
CA ALA A 22 1.44 -6.05 -17.21
C ALA A 22 2.47 -5.14 -16.51
N VAL A 23 2.89 -5.49 -15.29
CA VAL A 23 3.90 -4.75 -14.52
C VAL A 23 5.24 -4.73 -15.24
N ARG A 24 5.65 -5.85 -15.85
CA ARG A 24 6.93 -5.98 -16.56
C ARG A 24 7.13 -4.95 -17.68
N ARG A 25 6.06 -4.49 -18.28
CA ARG A 25 6.09 -3.48 -19.37
C ARG A 25 6.64 -2.12 -18.92
N TYR A 26 6.60 -1.84 -17.61
CA TYR A 26 7.01 -0.55 -17.03
C TYR A 26 8.40 -0.57 -16.42
N GLY A 27 9.14 -1.68 -16.58
CA GLY A 27 10.52 -1.83 -16.11
C GLY A 27 10.62 -2.02 -14.60
N GLY A 28 11.85 -2.02 -14.12
CA GLY A 28 12.16 -2.28 -12.71
C GLY A 28 12.31 -3.77 -12.40
N ASP A 29 12.92 -4.04 -11.25
CA ASP A 29 12.96 -5.39 -10.68
C ASP A 29 11.61 -5.69 -10.03
N ILE A 30 11.13 -6.92 -10.15
CA ILE A 30 9.84 -7.36 -9.59
C ILE A 30 10.12 -8.36 -8.47
N LEU A 31 9.50 -8.13 -7.32
CA LEU A 31 9.46 -9.05 -6.19
C LEU A 31 8.01 -9.49 -5.95
N VAL A 32 7.81 -10.78 -5.87
CA VAL A 32 6.55 -11.36 -5.40
C VAL A 32 6.76 -11.84 -3.96
N ILE A 33 5.87 -11.46 -3.07
CA ILE A 33 5.76 -12.06 -1.74
C ILE A 33 4.56 -13.01 -1.78
N ASP A 34 4.82 -14.28 -1.92
CA ASP A 34 3.79 -15.33 -1.85
C ASP A 34 3.51 -15.66 -0.39
N ASP A 35 2.39 -15.19 0.11
CA ASP A 35 2.00 -15.27 1.52
C ASP A 35 1.40 -16.64 1.89
N GLY A 36 2.07 -17.71 1.48
CA GLY A 36 1.66 -19.08 1.80
C GLY A 36 0.44 -19.52 1.00
N SER A 37 0.40 -19.20 -0.30
CA SER A 37 -0.69 -19.64 -1.18
C SER A 37 -0.85 -21.15 -1.21
N THR A 38 -2.12 -21.59 -1.26
CA THR A 38 -2.51 -23.02 -1.24
C THR A 38 -3.18 -23.48 -2.55
N ASP A 39 -3.41 -22.54 -3.48
CA ASP A 39 -3.88 -22.80 -4.85
C ASP A 39 -2.70 -23.07 -5.80
N SER A 40 -2.90 -22.92 -7.11
CA SER A 40 -1.84 -23.10 -8.12
C SER A 40 -0.84 -21.94 -8.20
N THR A 41 -1.00 -20.88 -7.41
CA THR A 41 -0.12 -19.68 -7.44
C THR A 41 1.37 -20.03 -7.29
N PRO A 42 1.82 -20.87 -6.30
CA PRO A 42 3.23 -21.20 -6.15
C PRO A 42 3.81 -21.93 -7.35
N GLU A 43 3.00 -22.76 -8.03
CA GLU A 43 3.45 -23.48 -9.23
C GLU A 43 3.62 -22.52 -10.41
N LEU A 44 2.69 -21.58 -10.59
CA LEU A 44 2.78 -20.55 -11.61
C LEU A 44 4.01 -19.66 -11.42
N LEU A 45 4.30 -19.27 -10.18
CA LEU A 45 5.47 -18.45 -9.84
C LEU A 45 6.79 -19.19 -10.07
N ARG A 46 6.88 -20.49 -9.81
CA ARG A 46 8.09 -21.29 -10.09
C ARG A 46 8.49 -21.30 -11.56
N ARG A 47 7.57 -21.02 -12.47
CA ARG A 47 7.83 -20.93 -13.92
C ARG A 47 8.32 -19.54 -14.36
N ARG A 48 8.41 -18.58 -13.44
CA ARG A 48 8.82 -17.19 -13.71
C ARG A 48 10.25 -16.96 -13.25
N SER A 49 11.19 -17.02 -14.18
CA SER A 49 12.61 -16.72 -13.91
C SER A 49 12.95 -15.22 -13.93
N ASP A 50 11.98 -14.39 -14.31
CA ASP A 50 12.13 -12.95 -14.49
C ASP A 50 11.68 -12.13 -13.27
N VAL A 51 11.23 -12.78 -12.20
CA VAL A 51 10.83 -12.16 -10.93
C VAL A 51 11.54 -12.84 -9.76
N ALA A 52 11.84 -12.07 -8.72
CA ALA A 52 12.23 -12.63 -7.43
C ALA A 52 10.99 -13.08 -6.66
N VAL A 53 11.06 -14.21 -5.96
CA VAL A 53 9.94 -14.72 -5.15
C VAL A 53 10.43 -14.98 -3.74
N VAL A 54 9.71 -14.45 -2.76
CA VAL A 54 9.83 -14.82 -1.35
C VAL A 54 8.54 -15.52 -0.96
N THR A 55 8.63 -16.74 -0.44
CA THR A 55 7.45 -17.54 -0.07
C THR A 55 7.40 -17.73 1.45
N HIS A 56 6.27 -17.40 2.05
CA HIS A 56 5.97 -17.73 3.44
C HIS A 56 5.50 -19.20 3.54
N ARG A 57 5.80 -19.85 4.65
CA ARG A 57 5.36 -21.22 4.89
C ARG A 57 3.84 -21.35 5.09
N GLU A 58 3.23 -20.26 5.57
CA GLU A 58 1.80 -20.12 5.85
C GLU A 58 1.39 -18.66 5.64
N ASN A 59 0.09 -18.39 5.56
CA ASN A 59 -0.41 -17.02 5.46
C ASN A 59 -0.06 -16.23 6.73
N ARG A 60 0.72 -15.16 6.56
CA ARG A 60 1.16 -14.25 7.63
C ARG A 60 0.44 -12.91 7.60
N GLY A 61 -0.32 -12.64 6.55
CA GLY A 61 -1.13 -11.45 6.36
C GLY A 61 -0.51 -10.39 5.45
N TYR A 62 -1.39 -9.55 4.92
CA TYR A 62 -1.04 -8.50 3.97
C TYR A 62 0.05 -7.55 4.48
N GLY A 63 -0.10 -7.07 5.73
CA GLY A 63 0.89 -6.18 6.34
C GLY A 63 2.26 -6.81 6.45
N GLN A 64 2.34 -8.11 6.81
CA GLN A 64 3.60 -8.82 6.87
C GLN A 64 4.26 -8.91 5.49
N SER A 65 3.49 -9.17 4.45
CA SER A 65 4.01 -9.21 3.08
C SER A 65 4.57 -7.86 2.64
N VAL A 66 3.92 -6.76 3.00
CA VAL A 66 4.45 -5.40 2.74
C VAL A 66 5.73 -5.15 3.54
N ILE A 67 5.77 -5.51 4.82
CA ILE A 67 6.95 -5.37 5.68
C ILE A 67 8.14 -6.12 5.09
N ASP A 68 7.93 -7.37 4.67
CA ASP A 68 9.01 -8.20 4.12
C ASP A 68 9.47 -7.69 2.75
N ALA A 69 8.58 -7.10 1.94
CA ALA A 69 8.97 -6.40 0.72
C ALA A 69 9.85 -5.17 0.99
N LEU A 70 9.53 -4.38 2.02
CA LEU A 70 10.35 -3.23 2.43
C LEU A 70 11.72 -3.67 2.96
N ARG A 71 11.76 -4.73 3.78
CA ARG A 71 13.02 -5.34 4.27
C ARG A 71 13.87 -5.88 3.13
N TYR A 72 13.25 -6.56 2.17
CA TYR A 72 13.94 -7.03 0.96
C TYR A 72 14.53 -5.86 0.19
N GLY A 73 13.76 -4.78 0.00
CA GLY A 73 14.23 -3.57 -0.65
C GLY A 73 15.47 -2.96 0.03
N ALA A 74 15.49 -2.95 1.37
CA ALA A 74 16.62 -2.47 2.16
C ALA A 74 17.85 -3.39 2.05
N ALA A 75 17.63 -4.71 2.12
CA ALA A 75 18.71 -5.71 2.06
C ALA A 75 19.39 -5.79 0.68
N HIS A 76 18.73 -5.30 -0.38
CA HIS A 76 19.24 -5.35 -1.75
C HIS A 76 19.52 -3.97 -2.36
N ASP A 77 19.71 -2.95 -1.52
CA ASP A 77 20.13 -1.59 -1.92
C ASP A 77 19.17 -0.91 -2.92
N TYR A 78 17.87 -1.16 -2.81
CA TYR A 78 16.88 -0.39 -3.53
C TYR A 78 16.67 0.98 -2.88
N HIS A 79 16.48 1.99 -3.71
CA HIS A 79 16.16 3.34 -3.22
C HIS A 79 14.66 3.48 -2.92
N TRP A 80 13.82 2.73 -3.67
CA TRP A 80 12.38 2.77 -3.56
C TRP A 80 11.77 1.38 -3.72
N VAL A 81 10.70 1.12 -2.98
CA VAL A 81 9.80 -0.01 -3.19
C VAL A 81 8.43 0.53 -3.57
N ILE A 82 7.91 0.08 -4.70
CA ILE A 82 6.53 0.34 -5.12
C ILE A 82 5.72 -0.90 -4.77
N THR A 83 4.77 -0.80 -3.85
CA THR A 83 3.81 -1.87 -3.56
C THR A 83 2.61 -1.79 -4.48
N MET A 84 2.09 -2.92 -4.91
CA MET A 84 0.94 -3.02 -5.80
C MET A 84 0.23 -4.36 -5.57
N ASP A 85 -1.10 -4.35 -5.41
CA ASP A 85 -1.88 -5.57 -5.19
C ASP A 85 -2.03 -6.39 -6.49
N CYS A 86 -2.21 -7.72 -6.34
CA CYS A 86 -2.26 -8.67 -7.45
C CYS A 86 -3.68 -8.90 -8.03
N ASP A 87 -4.69 -8.22 -7.54
CA ASP A 87 -6.10 -8.47 -7.82
C ASP A 87 -6.70 -7.65 -8.99
N GLU A 88 -5.86 -7.08 -9.84
CA GLU A 88 -6.24 -6.19 -10.93
C GLU A 88 -7.00 -4.92 -10.49
N GLN A 89 -7.02 -4.59 -9.18
CA GLN A 89 -7.60 -3.33 -8.71
C GLN A 89 -6.63 -2.14 -8.81
N HIS A 90 -5.36 -2.40 -9.09
CA HIS A 90 -4.37 -1.39 -9.40
C HIS A 90 -4.00 -1.44 -10.88
N GLU A 91 -3.98 -0.28 -11.53
CA GLU A 91 -3.64 -0.16 -12.95
C GLU A 91 -2.13 -0.02 -13.15
N PRO A 92 -1.41 -1.05 -13.68
CA PRO A 92 0.04 -0.97 -13.89
C PRO A 92 0.47 0.18 -14.78
N ALA A 93 -0.39 0.65 -15.69
CA ALA A 93 -0.13 1.80 -16.56
C ALA A 93 0.09 3.11 -15.77
N GLN A 94 -0.21 3.14 -14.46
CA GLN A 94 0.05 4.29 -13.60
C GLN A 94 1.42 4.22 -12.88
N ILE A 95 2.18 3.13 -13.01
CA ILE A 95 3.56 3.04 -12.49
C ILE A 95 4.43 4.22 -12.95
N PRO A 96 4.39 4.68 -14.22
CA PRO A 96 5.14 5.84 -14.66
C PRO A 96 4.86 7.13 -13.88
N ASP A 97 3.63 7.32 -13.37
CA ASP A 97 3.28 8.47 -12.55
C ASP A 97 4.02 8.45 -11.21
N PHE A 98 4.11 7.27 -10.57
CA PHE A 98 4.95 7.08 -9.38
C PHE A 98 6.41 7.36 -9.69
N LEU A 99 6.96 6.79 -10.77
CA LEU A 99 8.36 7.01 -11.17
C LEU A 99 8.68 8.49 -11.42
N LYS A 100 7.74 9.22 -12.02
CA LYS A 100 7.87 10.67 -12.22
C LYS A 100 7.94 11.40 -10.87
N ARG A 101 7.05 11.07 -9.93
CA ARG A 101 7.02 11.69 -8.60
C ARG A 101 8.24 11.33 -7.76
N MET A 102 8.71 10.09 -7.82
CA MET A 102 9.94 9.64 -7.14
C MET A 102 11.17 10.45 -7.55
N ARG A 103 11.21 10.95 -8.80
CA ARG A 103 12.30 11.80 -9.30
C ARG A 103 12.13 13.28 -8.93
N GLN A 104 10.91 13.77 -8.84
CA GLN A 104 10.60 15.19 -8.70
C GLN A 104 10.30 15.62 -7.27
N ALA A 105 9.64 14.75 -6.51
CA ALA A 105 9.16 15.10 -5.21
C ALA A 105 10.20 14.81 -4.13
N ALA A 106 10.37 15.78 -3.25
CA ALA A 106 11.07 15.56 -2.01
C ALA A 106 10.12 14.84 -1.01
N ALA A 107 9.55 13.68 -1.41
CA ALA A 107 8.65 12.86 -0.60
C ALA A 107 9.35 11.60 -0.11
N ASP A 108 8.86 11.04 1.00
CA ASP A 108 9.32 9.77 1.55
C ASP A 108 8.29 8.66 1.26
N VAL A 109 7.01 9.03 1.14
CA VAL A 109 5.91 8.16 0.73
C VAL A 109 5.10 8.85 -0.36
N ILE A 110 4.84 8.13 -1.45
CA ILE A 110 3.90 8.55 -2.50
C ILE A 110 2.76 7.54 -2.48
N SER A 111 1.59 7.96 -2.03
CA SER A 111 0.40 7.12 -1.90
C SER A 111 -0.53 7.32 -3.10
N GLY A 112 -0.96 6.25 -3.72
CA GLY A 112 -2.09 6.31 -4.63
C GLY A 112 -3.36 6.66 -3.87
N SER A 113 -4.22 7.47 -4.48
CA SER A 113 -5.56 7.73 -3.96
C SER A 113 -6.60 7.54 -5.05
N ARG A 114 -7.57 6.68 -4.78
CA ARG A 114 -8.73 6.40 -5.65
C ARG A 114 -9.80 7.49 -5.56
N TYR A 115 -9.59 8.46 -4.67
CA TYR A 115 -10.58 9.50 -4.34
C TYR A 115 -10.07 10.92 -4.54
N LEU A 116 -8.79 11.10 -4.84
CA LEU A 116 -8.21 12.42 -5.10
C LEU A 116 -8.75 13.04 -6.40
N ARG A 117 -9.01 12.21 -7.41
CA ARG A 117 -9.60 12.57 -8.70
C ARG A 117 -10.38 11.39 -9.26
N SER A 118 -11.50 11.63 -9.93
CA SER A 118 -12.22 10.61 -10.69
C SER A 118 -11.70 10.52 -12.13
N PHE A 119 -11.61 9.30 -12.64
CA PHE A 119 -11.29 9.01 -14.03
C PHE A 119 -12.51 8.47 -14.76
N THR A 120 -12.57 8.69 -16.07
CA THR A 120 -13.60 8.07 -16.91
C THR A 120 -13.48 6.55 -16.83
N GLY A 121 -14.59 5.89 -16.50
CA GLY A 121 -14.62 4.42 -16.35
C GLY A 121 -14.16 3.91 -14.98
N ASP A 122 -14.08 4.77 -13.96
CA ASP A 122 -13.92 4.34 -12.58
C ASP A 122 -15.14 3.55 -12.09
N ASP A 123 -14.89 2.43 -11.41
CA ASP A 123 -15.96 1.66 -10.78
C ASP A 123 -16.49 2.36 -9.51
N PRO A 124 -17.79 2.19 -9.17
CA PRO A 124 -18.30 2.66 -7.89
C PRO A 124 -17.68 1.87 -6.74
N ALA A 125 -17.19 2.59 -5.72
CA ALA A 125 -16.66 1.94 -4.53
C ALA A 125 -17.80 1.26 -3.74
N PRO A 126 -17.56 0.07 -3.14
CA PRO A 126 -18.48 -0.52 -2.17
C PRO A 126 -18.78 0.48 -1.05
N PRO A 127 -20.06 0.77 -0.75
CA PRO A 127 -20.42 1.87 0.17
C PRO A 127 -19.81 1.71 1.57
N GLU A 128 -19.71 0.48 2.07
CA GLU A 128 -19.15 0.21 3.40
C GLU A 128 -17.63 0.46 3.42
N ARG A 129 -16.89 0.08 2.37
CA ARG A 129 -15.45 0.37 2.25
C ARG A 129 -15.20 1.87 2.15
N ARG A 130 -16.05 2.58 1.39
CA ARG A 130 -15.97 4.04 1.27
C ARG A 130 -16.21 4.72 2.62
N ARG A 131 -17.21 4.27 3.41
CA ARG A 131 -17.51 4.82 4.73
C ARG A 131 -16.35 4.59 5.69
N ILE A 132 -15.82 3.36 5.79
CA ILE A 132 -14.69 3.06 6.67
C ILE A 132 -13.47 3.91 6.29
N ASN A 133 -13.13 4.00 5.01
CA ASN A 133 -12.02 4.83 4.56
C ASN A 133 -12.20 6.30 4.95
N HIS A 134 -13.40 6.84 4.74
CA HIS A 134 -13.70 8.23 5.11
C HIS A 134 -13.59 8.44 6.64
N THR A 135 -14.16 7.54 7.44
CA THR A 135 -14.07 7.60 8.91
C THR A 135 -12.62 7.58 9.38
N ILE A 136 -11.81 6.67 8.85
CA ILE A 136 -10.39 6.59 9.23
C ILE A 136 -9.63 7.83 8.78
N ASN A 137 -9.87 8.36 7.57
CA ASN A 137 -9.23 9.59 7.11
C ASN A 137 -9.54 10.77 8.04
N LEU A 138 -10.79 10.90 8.51
CA LEU A 138 -11.16 11.94 9.49
C LEU A 138 -10.42 11.76 10.82
N ILE A 139 -10.31 10.53 11.30
CA ILE A 139 -9.58 10.23 12.54
C ILE A 139 -8.08 10.58 12.39
N LEU A 140 -7.45 10.17 11.29
CA LEU A 140 -6.04 10.49 11.02
C LEU A 140 -5.82 12.01 10.95
N ALA A 141 -6.72 12.74 10.30
CA ALA A 141 -6.66 14.21 10.23
C ALA A 141 -6.79 14.86 11.61
N GLN A 142 -7.77 14.44 12.41
CA GLN A 142 -8.03 15.04 13.73
C GLN A 142 -6.96 14.68 14.78
N VAL A 143 -6.46 13.44 14.76
CA VAL A 143 -5.54 12.95 15.80
C VAL A 143 -4.08 13.16 15.45
N LEU A 144 -3.73 12.99 14.18
CA LEU A 144 -2.34 13.06 13.71
C LEU A 144 -2.02 14.31 12.86
N GLY A 145 -3.03 15.10 12.49
CA GLY A 145 -2.86 16.18 11.50
C GLY A 145 -2.55 15.66 10.09
N LEU A 146 -2.84 14.39 9.80
CA LEU A 146 -2.56 13.76 8.52
C LEU A 146 -3.80 13.75 7.64
N GLU A 147 -3.83 14.67 6.69
CA GLU A 147 -4.93 14.78 5.73
C GLU A 147 -4.69 13.85 4.52
N LEU A 148 -5.41 12.73 4.46
CA LEU A 148 -5.43 11.80 3.34
C LEU A 148 -6.82 11.72 2.74
N THR A 149 -6.86 11.40 1.44
CA THR A 149 -8.12 11.09 0.74
C THR A 149 -8.34 9.58 0.63
N ASP A 150 -7.26 8.76 0.72
CA ASP A 150 -7.32 7.31 0.67
C ASP A 150 -6.23 6.63 1.52
N SER A 151 -6.54 6.35 2.78
CA SER A 151 -5.60 5.69 3.70
C SER A 151 -5.33 4.21 3.40
N PHE A 152 -6.21 3.53 2.61
CA PHE A 152 -6.15 2.09 2.37
C PHE A 152 -5.70 1.66 0.97
N CYS A 153 -5.35 2.59 0.08
CA CYS A 153 -4.82 2.20 -1.22
C CYS A 153 -3.47 1.49 -1.06
N GLY A 154 -3.35 0.25 -1.56
CA GLY A 154 -2.10 -0.53 -1.51
C GLY A 154 -1.04 -0.07 -2.50
N PHE A 155 -1.43 0.71 -3.52
CA PHE A 155 -0.50 1.23 -4.53
C PHE A 155 0.27 2.43 -3.99
N LYS A 156 1.49 2.18 -3.53
CA LYS A 156 2.35 3.18 -2.89
C LYS A 156 3.80 3.05 -3.33
N ALA A 157 4.52 4.16 -3.36
CA ALA A 157 5.99 4.13 -3.44
C ALA A 157 6.58 4.58 -2.10
N HIS A 158 7.51 3.79 -1.60
CA HIS A 158 8.15 3.93 -0.30
C HIS A 158 9.65 4.20 -0.51
N ARG A 159 10.18 5.30 0.03
CA ARG A 159 11.62 5.54 0.07
C ARG A 159 12.25 4.63 1.10
N VAL A 160 13.10 3.72 0.68
CA VAL A 160 13.66 2.65 1.53
C VAL A 160 14.35 3.23 2.78
N ALA A 161 15.20 4.25 2.62
CA ALA A 161 15.89 4.88 3.75
C ALA A 161 14.93 5.51 4.78
N ALA A 162 13.73 5.94 4.37
CA ALA A 162 12.71 6.42 5.29
C ALA A 162 12.00 5.27 6.00
N MET A 163 11.75 4.17 5.30
CA MET A 163 11.09 2.98 5.90
C MET A 163 11.95 2.31 6.96
N GLN A 164 13.26 2.33 6.83
CA GLN A 164 14.20 1.81 7.84
C GLN A 164 14.14 2.53 9.19
N ARG A 165 13.46 3.68 9.27
CA ARG A 165 13.24 4.44 10.50
C ARG A 165 11.97 4.02 11.24
N LEU A 166 11.19 3.10 10.67
CA LEU A 166 9.91 2.64 11.19
C LEU A 166 10.04 1.23 11.79
N GLU A 167 9.29 0.99 12.86
CA GLU A 167 9.22 -0.31 13.55
C GLU A 167 7.89 -1.01 13.20
N LEU A 168 7.77 -1.48 11.97
CA LEU A 168 6.55 -2.07 11.44
C LEU A 168 6.47 -3.56 11.81
N ASP A 169 5.35 -3.95 12.45
CA ASP A 169 5.08 -5.33 12.91
C ASP A 169 3.59 -5.71 12.84
N GLU A 170 2.69 -4.84 12.34
CA GLU A 170 1.29 -5.18 12.14
C GLU A 170 1.14 -6.07 10.90
N PRO A 171 0.77 -7.36 11.09
CA PRO A 171 0.81 -8.31 9.98
C PRO A 171 -0.42 -8.25 9.09
N GLY A 172 -1.56 -7.72 9.58
CA GLY A 172 -2.86 -7.82 8.93
C GLY A 172 -3.26 -6.61 8.11
N TYR A 173 -4.55 -6.54 7.81
CA TYR A 173 -5.16 -5.44 7.06
C TYR A 173 -5.24 -4.12 7.82
N ALA A 174 -4.93 -4.12 9.12
CA ALA A 174 -4.78 -2.89 9.91
C ALA A 174 -3.40 -2.23 9.76
N PHE A 175 -2.48 -2.83 9.01
CA PHE A 175 -1.16 -2.26 8.70
C PHE A 175 -1.17 -0.77 8.34
N PRO A 176 -2.11 -0.23 7.54
CA PRO A 176 -2.13 1.20 7.24
C PRO A 176 -2.22 2.09 8.47
N LEU A 177 -2.89 1.66 9.54
CA LEU A 177 -3.05 2.47 10.77
C LEU A 177 -1.73 2.58 11.53
N GLN A 178 -0.98 1.48 11.62
CA GLN A 178 0.38 1.50 12.15
C GLN A 178 1.30 2.35 11.27
N PHE A 179 1.27 2.09 9.96
CA PHE A 179 2.13 2.74 8.97
C PHE A 179 1.99 4.26 9.01
N TRP A 180 0.76 4.78 8.92
CA TRP A 180 0.52 6.22 8.92
C TRP A 180 0.92 6.87 10.25
N THR A 181 0.60 6.22 11.38
CA THR A 181 0.98 6.71 12.69
C THR A 181 2.49 6.87 12.81
N GLN A 182 3.24 5.84 12.40
CA GLN A 182 4.70 5.90 12.47
C GLN A 182 5.31 6.85 11.43
N CYS A 183 4.74 6.98 10.23
CA CYS A 183 5.17 7.97 9.24
C CYS A 183 5.09 9.39 9.79
N VAL A 184 3.95 9.74 10.43
CA VAL A 184 3.77 11.06 11.04
C VAL A 184 4.80 11.30 12.14
N ARG A 185 4.98 10.36 13.05
CA ARG A 185 5.95 10.47 14.14
C ARG A 185 7.38 10.60 13.67
N ALA A 186 7.74 9.85 12.64
CA ALA A 186 9.06 9.95 12.02
C ALA A 186 9.25 11.24 11.21
N GLY A 187 8.22 12.10 11.10
CA GLY A 187 8.27 13.35 10.32
C GLY A 187 8.46 13.09 8.82
N LEU A 188 7.91 11.97 8.29
CA LEU A 188 8.05 11.64 6.88
C LEU A 188 7.14 12.52 6.02
N ARG A 189 7.62 12.87 4.84
CA ARG A 189 6.84 13.63 3.86
C ARG A 189 6.01 12.69 3.01
N ILE A 190 4.70 12.87 3.08
CA ILE A 190 3.70 12.07 2.38
C ILE A 190 3.05 12.93 1.32
N ILE A 191 2.87 12.39 0.12
CA ILE A 191 2.06 12.99 -0.94
C ILE A 191 1.10 11.96 -1.50
N GLU A 192 -0.07 12.40 -1.96
CA GLU A 192 -0.99 11.57 -2.71
C GLU A 192 -0.93 11.87 -4.20
N ILE A 193 -1.11 10.83 -5.02
CA ILE A 193 -1.33 10.95 -6.46
C ILE A 193 -2.62 10.24 -6.84
N PRO A 194 -3.38 10.75 -7.82
CA PRO A 194 -4.62 10.11 -8.21
C PRO A 194 -4.35 8.79 -8.93
N VAL A 195 -5.03 7.73 -8.51
CA VAL A 195 -5.03 6.43 -9.19
C VAL A 195 -6.45 6.01 -9.55
N ARG A 196 -6.60 5.16 -10.56
CA ARG A 196 -7.90 4.63 -10.96
C ARG A 196 -8.53 3.81 -9.85
N ARG A 197 -9.85 3.88 -9.76
CA ARG A 197 -10.65 3.09 -8.85
C ARG A 197 -11.25 1.91 -9.62
N ILE A 198 -10.72 0.73 -9.37
CA ILE A 198 -11.09 -0.52 -10.05
C ILE A 198 -11.58 -1.52 -9.00
N TYR A 199 -12.78 -2.09 -9.22
CA TYR A 199 -13.38 -3.13 -8.38
C TYR A 199 -13.88 -4.27 -9.27
N ARG A 200 -12.96 -5.11 -9.76
CA ARG A 200 -13.28 -6.26 -10.64
C ARG A 200 -14.16 -7.28 -9.93
N ASP A 201 -13.76 -7.66 -8.73
CA ASP A 201 -14.53 -8.57 -7.89
C ASP A 201 -15.14 -7.81 -6.69
N ARG A 202 -16.46 -7.63 -6.74
CA ARG A 202 -17.21 -6.97 -5.66
C ARG A 202 -17.42 -7.87 -4.45
N ASN A 203 -17.24 -9.19 -4.62
CA ASN A 203 -17.44 -10.19 -3.57
C ASN A 203 -16.15 -10.53 -2.85
N ARG A 204 -15.03 -9.91 -3.21
CA ARG A 204 -13.75 -10.15 -2.55
C ARG A 204 -13.83 -9.80 -1.07
N GLN A 205 -13.55 -10.79 -0.23
CA GLN A 205 -13.64 -10.74 1.22
C GLN A 205 -12.26 -10.51 1.84
N PHE A 206 -12.24 -10.00 3.07
CA PHE A 206 -11.03 -9.88 3.89
C PHE A 206 -10.68 -11.19 4.59
N GLY A 207 -11.70 -12.01 4.80
CA GLY A 207 -11.65 -13.29 5.49
C GLY A 207 -11.95 -13.20 6.99
N GLY A 208 -12.68 -14.21 7.47
CA GLY A 208 -13.04 -14.34 8.87
C GLY A 208 -13.88 -13.20 9.42
N THR A 209 -13.53 -12.74 10.62
CA THR A 209 -14.29 -11.65 11.30
C THR A 209 -14.19 -10.30 10.59
N LEU A 210 -13.18 -10.10 9.75
CA LEU A 210 -12.98 -8.82 9.05
C LEU A 210 -13.93 -8.62 7.87
N ASP A 211 -14.71 -9.64 7.51
CA ASP A 211 -15.78 -9.49 6.52
C ASP A 211 -16.93 -8.64 7.07
N ASP A 212 -17.14 -8.65 8.39
CA ASP A 212 -18.07 -7.72 9.05
C ASP A 212 -17.45 -6.31 9.12
N PRO A 213 -18.15 -5.29 8.56
CA PRO A 213 -17.62 -3.92 8.55
C PRO A 213 -17.40 -3.31 9.93
N ALA A 214 -18.22 -3.67 10.93
CA ALA A 214 -18.10 -3.13 12.28
C ALA A 214 -16.91 -3.75 13.00
N ALA A 215 -16.75 -5.08 12.93
CA ALA A 215 -15.60 -5.78 13.47
C ALA A 215 -14.28 -5.29 12.82
N ARG A 216 -14.30 -5.07 11.50
CA ARG A 216 -13.16 -4.55 10.77
C ARG A 216 -12.79 -3.13 11.22
N LEU A 217 -13.76 -2.23 11.38
CA LEU A 217 -13.52 -0.88 11.88
C LEU A 217 -12.99 -0.91 13.31
N GLN A 218 -13.57 -1.74 14.17
CA GLN A 218 -13.09 -1.92 15.55
C GLN A 218 -11.63 -2.36 15.57
N HIS A 219 -11.27 -3.39 14.81
CA HIS A 219 -9.88 -3.88 14.71
C HIS A 219 -8.92 -2.77 14.24
N TYR A 220 -9.31 -1.97 13.25
CA TYR A 220 -8.51 -0.83 12.80
C TYR A 220 -8.27 0.18 13.93
N LEU A 221 -9.32 0.52 14.68
CA LEU A 221 -9.20 1.45 15.81
C LEU A 221 -8.34 0.89 16.95
N GLU A 222 -8.43 -0.42 17.23
CA GLU A 222 -7.59 -1.07 18.24
C GLU A 222 -6.10 -0.97 17.89
N VAL A 223 -5.73 -1.25 16.63
CA VAL A 223 -4.36 -1.11 16.15
C VAL A 223 -3.91 0.36 16.21
N PHE A 224 -4.76 1.30 15.78
CA PHE A 224 -4.47 2.72 15.85
C PHE A 224 -4.19 3.19 17.27
N VAL A 225 -5.06 2.82 18.24
CA VAL A 225 -4.89 3.16 19.65
C VAL A 225 -3.63 2.50 20.22
N ARG A 226 -3.34 1.25 19.86
CA ARG A 226 -2.10 0.57 20.24
C ARG A 226 -0.88 1.36 19.79
N GLU A 227 -0.86 1.80 18.54
CA GLU A 227 0.24 2.59 18.00
C GLU A 227 0.36 3.97 18.68
N LEU A 228 -0.74 4.63 18.98
CA LEU A 228 -0.72 5.90 19.74
C LEU A 228 -0.08 5.75 21.12
N ARG A 229 -0.24 4.59 21.75
CA ARG A 229 0.33 4.31 23.10
C ARG A 229 1.80 3.90 23.05
N ARG A 230 2.30 3.36 21.93
CA ARG A 230 3.70 2.91 21.81
C ARG A 230 4.71 4.01 22.16
N ASP A 231 4.34 5.28 21.93
CA ASP A 231 5.26 6.40 22.09
C ASP A 231 4.65 7.62 22.82
N ALA A 232 3.97 7.41 23.90
CA ALA A 232 3.62 8.54 24.79
C ALA A 232 4.86 9.32 25.32
N VAL A 233 6.06 9.06 24.75
CA VAL A 233 7.38 9.52 25.25
C VAL A 233 8.11 10.51 24.31
N ALA A 234 7.65 10.75 23.07
CA ALA A 234 8.35 11.68 22.17
C ALA A 234 7.45 12.80 21.60
N PRO A 235 7.88 14.08 21.61
CA PRO A 235 7.08 15.21 21.10
C PRO A 235 6.93 15.15 19.57
N ALA A 236 5.73 15.45 19.10
CA ALA A 236 5.36 15.53 17.68
C ALA A 236 6.21 16.57 16.92
N ARG A 237 6.80 16.16 15.81
CA ARG A 237 7.32 17.08 14.77
C ARG A 237 6.27 17.28 13.70
N GLU A 238 6.10 18.51 13.25
CA GLU A 238 5.14 18.85 12.20
C GLU A 238 5.35 18.04 10.92
N THR A 239 4.34 17.27 10.53
CA THR A 239 4.31 16.53 9.25
C THR A 239 3.49 17.32 8.24
N ARG A 240 4.11 17.75 7.16
CA ARG A 240 3.40 18.46 6.09
C ARG A 240 2.98 17.49 5.00
N VAL A 241 1.70 17.41 4.72
CA VAL A 241 1.14 16.76 3.53
C VAL A 241 1.13 17.76 2.38
N GLY A 242 1.90 17.49 1.34
CA GLY A 242 1.87 18.28 0.12
C GLY A 242 0.78 17.77 -0.83
N LEU A 243 -0.31 18.51 -1.00
CA LEU A 243 -1.26 18.30 -2.08
C LEU A 243 -0.62 18.81 -3.38
N CYS A 244 -0.20 17.90 -4.26
CA CYS A 244 0.18 18.27 -5.62
C CYS A 244 -1.09 18.45 -6.48
N CYS A 245 -1.86 19.48 -6.21
CA CYS A 245 -2.87 19.97 -7.13
C CYS A 245 -2.14 20.76 -8.21
N GLY A 246 -1.90 20.15 -9.37
CA GLY A 246 -1.42 20.87 -10.55
C GLY A 246 -2.54 21.74 -11.10
N MET A 247 -2.71 22.93 -10.57
CA MET A 247 -3.43 23.98 -11.29
C MET A 247 -2.50 24.47 -12.39
N GLN A 248 -2.69 23.98 -13.61
CA GLN A 248 -2.30 24.72 -14.80
C GLN A 248 -3.39 25.76 -15.04
N THR A 249 -3.12 27.00 -14.70
CA THR A 249 -3.77 28.16 -15.34
C THR A 249 -3.06 28.40 -16.66
N ARG A 250 -3.84 28.19 -17.74
CA ARG A 250 -3.60 28.50 -19.14
C ARG A 250 -2.48 27.78 -19.86
#